data_275d9c7f5108056ba55c069d515225f0
#
_entry.id   275d9c7f5108056ba55c069d515225f0
#
_cell.length_a   1.000
_cell.length_b   1.000
_cell.length_c   1.000
_cell.angle_alpha   90.00
_cell.angle_beta   90.00
_cell.angle_gamma   90.00
#
_symmetry.space_group_name_H-M   'P 1'
#
loop_
_entity.id
_entity.type
_entity.pdbx_description
1 polymer ?
#
loop_
_entity_poly.entity_id
_entity_poly.type
_entity_poly.pdbx_seq_one_letter_code
_entity_poly.pdbx_strand_id
1 'polypeptide(L)'
;MSSQDLSGKIALVTGASRGIGAAIADTLAQAGSTVIGTATGDSGAAAIGERLAQWNGQGRALNAAEADGIENLIADIEKEFGKLDILVNNAGITRDNLLMRMKEEEWDEIMQVNLKSVFRASKAVLRGMMKQRSGRIINITSVVGAMGNAGQANYAAAKAGL
;
A
#
# COMPACT_ATOMS: atom_id res chain seq x y z
N MET A 1 7.02 4.89 26.12
CA MET A 1 5.88 4.50 25.26
C MET A 1 5.92 2.99 25.16
N SER A 2 4.89 2.29 25.62
CA SER A 2 4.81 0.83 25.44
C SER A 2 4.70 0.58 23.93
N SER A 3 5.69 -0.08 23.34
CA SER A 3 5.59 -0.57 21.97
C SER A 3 4.39 -1.52 21.94
N GLN A 4 3.40 -1.22 21.09
CA GLN A 4 2.30 -2.18 20.88
C GLN A 4 2.95 -3.44 20.32
N ASP A 5 2.76 -4.56 21.00
CA ASP A 5 3.21 -5.85 20.52
C ASP A 5 2.30 -6.32 19.37
N LEU A 6 2.88 -6.42 18.18
CA LEU A 6 2.22 -6.92 16.97
C LEU A 6 2.65 -8.36 16.64
N SER A 7 3.20 -9.10 17.59
CA SER A 7 3.62 -10.49 17.41
C SER A 7 2.51 -11.35 16.83
N GLY A 8 2.83 -12.11 15.80
CA GLY A 8 1.89 -12.96 15.08
C GLY A 8 0.88 -12.22 14.18
N LYS A 9 1.00 -10.90 14.00
CA LYS A 9 0.23 -10.13 13.01
C LYS A 9 0.90 -10.20 11.65
N ILE A 10 0.09 -10.31 10.60
CA ILE A 10 0.52 -10.26 9.21
C ILE A 10 0.13 -8.91 8.63
N ALA A 11 1.09 -8.19 8.08
CA ALA A 11 0.90 -6.86 7.53
C ALA A 11 1.33 -6.78 6.05
N LEU A 12 0.50 -6.18 5.21
CA LEU A 12 0.82 -5.82 3.84
C LEU A 12 1.03 -4.31 3.75
N VAL A 13 2.20 -3.88 3.25
CA VAL A 13 2.52 -2.47 3.00
C VAL A 13 2.79 -2.27 1.53
N THR A 14 1.92 -1.56 0.83
CA THR A 14 2.12 -1.27 -0.59
C THR A 14 3.13 -0.12 -0.78
N GLY A 15 4.02 -0.25 -1.77
CA GLY A 15 5.04 0.78 -2.05
C GLY A 15 6.09 0.92 -0.94
N ALA A 16 6.60 -0.21 -0.42
CA ALA A 16 7.51 -0.28 0.71
C ALA A 16 9.01 -0.20 0.35
N SER A 17 9.36 0.14 -0.89
CA SER A 17 10.76 0.16 -1.33
C SER A 17 11.57 1.32 -0.75
N ARG A 18 10.93 2.46 -0.45
CA ARG A 18 11.59 3.68 0.04
C ARG A 18 10.61 4.60 0.79
N GLY A 19 11.16 5.66 1.40
CA GLY A 19 10.39 6.75 2.00
C GLY A 19 9.42 6.27 3.09
N ILE A 20 8.19 6.81 3.07
CA ILE A 20 7.17 6.55 4.09
C ILE A 20 6.82 5.07 4.16
N GLY A 21 6.63 4.40 3.02
CA GLY A 21 6.29 2.98 2.98
C GLY A 21 7.37 2.09 3.59
N ALA A 22 8.66 2.39 3.34
CA ALA A 22 9.77 1.68 3.96
C ALA A 22 9.78 1.88 5.48
N ALA A 23 9.64 3.11 5.95
CA ALA A 23 9.63 3.42 7.39
C ALA A 23 8.46 2.73 8.12
N ILE A 24 7.27 2.70 7.49
CA ILE A 24 6.10 1.99 8.03
C ILE A 24 6.38 0.49 8.10
N ALA A 25 6.91 -0.10 7.03
CA ALA A 25 7.23 -1.53 6.98
C ALA A 25 8.22 -1.92 8.08
N ASP A 26 9.31 -1.15 8.24
CA ASP A 26 10.32 -1.38 9.26
C ASP A 26 9.74 -1.23 10.68
N THR A 27 8.92 -0.21 10.91
CA THR A 27 8.29 0.02 12.23
C THR A 27 7.33 -1.11 12.62
N LEU A 28 6.51 -1.60 11.68
CA LEU A 28 5.61 -2.74 11.92
C LEU A 28 6.40 -4.03 12.17
N ALA A 29 7.49 -4.25 11.42
CA ALA A 29 8.35 -5.41 11.61
C ALA A 29 9.07 -5.37 12.97
N GLN A 30 9.61 -4.22 13.37
CA GLN A 30 10.21 -4.02 14.70
C GLN A 30 9.22 -4.22 15.84
N ALA A 31 7.94 -3.94 15.61
CA ALA A 31 6.86 -4.20 16.57
C ALA A 31 6.43 -5.68 16.63
N GLY A 32 7.05 -6.57 15.86
CA GLY A 32 6.84 -8.02 15.88
C GLY A 32 5.90 -8.58 14.81
N SER A 33 5.40 -7.75 13.88
CA SER A 33 4.60 -8.27 12.78
C SER A 33 5.45 -8.88 11.65
N THR A 34 4.95 -9.91 11.00
CA THR A 34 5.49 -10.35 9.70
C THR A 34 4.98 -9.41 8.62
N VAL A 35 5.90 -8.68 7.97
CA VAL A 35 5.57 -7.66 6.98
C VAL A 35 5.83 -8.17 5.58
N ILE A 36 4.84 -8.04 4.71
CA ILE A 36 4.97 -8.19 3.27
C ILE A 36 4.99 -6.79 2.66
N GLY A 37 6.13 -6.37 2.14
CA GLY A 37 6.28 -5.08 1.46
C GLY A 37 6.24 -5.24 -0.04
N THR A 38 5.64 -4.28 -0.77
CA THR A 38 5.62 -4.35 -2.23
C THR A 38 6.43 -3.27 -2.91
N ALA A 39 6.95 -3.60 -4.10
CA ALA A 39 7.53 -2.68 -5.07
C ALA A 39 7.03 -3.01 -6.46
N THR A 40 7.14 -2.08 -7.41
CA THR A 40 6.65 -2.27 -8.78
C THR A 40 7.41 -3.36 -9.54
N GLY A 41 8.69 -3.58 -9.25
CA GLY A 41 9.53 -4.55 -9.94
C GLY A 41 10.26 -5.49 -8.99
N ASP A 42 10.78 -6.60 -9.57
CA ASP A 42 11.45 -7.68 -8.83
C ASP A 42 12.68 -7.22 -8.04
N SER A 43 13.49 -6.32 -8.59
CA SER A 43 14.66 -5.77 -7.89
C SER A 43 14.28 -5.01 -6.63
N GLY A 44 13.18 -4.23 -6.68
CA GLY A 44 12.64 -3.54 -5.51
C GLY A 44 12.05 -4.52 -4.49
N ALA A 45 11.38 -5.56 -4.95
CA ALA A 45 10.86 -6.62 -4.09
C ALA A 45 12.00 -7.37 -3.38
N ALA A 46 13.07 -7.73 -4.11
CA ALA A 46 14.26 -8.37 -3.53
C ALA A 46 14.90 -7.50 -2.44
N ALA A 47 15.12 -6.21 -2.71
CA ALA A 47 15.68 -5.28 -1.74
C ALA A 47 14.81 -5.12 -0.47
N ILE A 48 13.48 -5.14 -0.61
CA ILE A 48 12.56 -5.16 0.54
C ILE A 48 12.74 -6.46 1.33
N GLY A 49 12.79 -7.60 0.65
CA GLY A 49 12.98 -8.90 1.27
C GLY A 49 14.29 -8.98 2.08
N GLU A 50 15.39 -8.53 1.52
CA GLU A 50 16.69 -8.45 2.21
C GLU A 50 16.61 -7.56 3.45
N ARG A 51 15.99 -6.37 3.33
CA ARG A 51 15.85 -5.44 4.47
C ARG A 51 15.00 -6.00 5.60
N LEU A 52 13.91 -6.70 5.27
CA LEU A 52 12.96 -7.22 6.25
C LEU A 52 13.31 -8.63 6.75
N ALA A 53 14.33 -9.30 6.18
CA ALA A 53 14.69 -10.68 6.48
C ALA A 53 14.95 -10.95 7.98
N GLN A 54 15.57 -10.00 8.68
CA GLN A 54 15.83 -10.10 10.12
C GLN A 54 14.55 -10.21 10.98
N TRP A 55 13.38 -9.83 10.44
CA TRP A 55 12.07 -9.91 11.09
C TRP A 55 11.13 -10.89 10.37
N ASN A 56 11.67 -11.82 9.56
CA ASN A 56 10.90 -12.77 8.76
C ASN A 56 9.92 -12.12 7.77
N GLY A 57 10.18 -10.88 7.37
CA GLY A 57 9.37 -10.18 6.37
C GLY A 57 9.79 -10.55 4.94
N GLN A 58 8.95 -10.18 3.99
CA GLN A 58 9.12 -10.53 2.58
C GLN A 58 8.91 -9.31 1.67
N GLY A 59 9.53 -9.33 0.50
CA GLY A 59 9.24 -8.41 -0.59
C GLY A 59 8.50 -9.12 -1.72
N ARG A 60 7.50 -8.47 -2.30
CA ARG A 60 6.73 -8.97 -3.44
C ARG A 60 6.63 -7.90 -4.52
N ALA A 61 6.72 -8.32 -5.78
CA ALA A 61 6.44 -7.42 -6.90
C ALA A 61 4.93 -7.20 -7.01
N LEU A 62 4.53 -5.94 -7.19
CA LEU A 62 3.14 -5.55 -7.41
C LEU A 62 3.07 -4.28 -8.25
N ASN A 63 2.45 -4.39 -9.42
CA ASN A 63 2.01 -3.23 -10.18
C ASN A 63 0.59 -2.84 -9.73
N ALA A 64 0.47 -1.76 -8.95
CA ALA A 64 -0.81 -1.30 -8.41
C ALA A 64 -1.83 -0.84 -9.49
N ALA A 65 -1.37 -0.59 -10.71
CA ALA A 65 -2.25 -0.28 -11.84
C ALA A 65 -2.98 -1.51 -12.39
N GLU A 66 -2.44 -2.71 -12.21
CA GLU A 66 -3.05 -3.95 -12.72
C GLU A 66 -4.30 -4.33 -11.93
N ALA A 67 -5.32 -4.78 -12.68
CA ALA A 67 -6.63 -5.04 -12.07
C ALA A 67 -6.60 -6.18 -11.05
N ASP A 68 -5.96 -7.28 -11.39
CA ASP A 68 -6.01 -8.52 -10.62
C ASP A 68 -4.76 -8.71 -9.72
N GLY A 69 -3.71 -7.89 -9.94
CA GLY A 69 -2.43 -8.07 -9.25
C GLY A 69 -2.55 -7.99 -7.72
N ILE A 70 -3.29 -7.01 -7.21
CA ILE A 70 -3.45 -6.82 -5.78
C ILE A 70 -4.39 -7.87 -5.14
N GLU A 71 -5.43 -8.28 -5.85
CA GLU A 71 -6.37 -9.31 -5.38
C GLU A 71 -5.66 -10.67 -5.30
N ASN A 72 -4.87 -11.02 -6.31
CA ASN A 72 -4.06 -12.24 -6.33
C ASN A 72 -3.00 -12.23 -5.21
N LEU A 73 -2.29 -11.11 -5.03
CA LEU A 73 -1.31 -10.99 -3.95
C LEU A 73 -1.94 -11.20 -2.57
N ILE A 74 -3.10 -10.60 -2.30
CA ILE A 74 -3.81 -10.77 -1.03
C ILE A 74 -4.25 -12.22 -0.84
N ALA A 75 -4.77 -12.86 -1.88
CA ALA A 75 -5.15 -14.27 -1.83
C ALA A 75 -3.95 -15.20 -1.55
N ASP A 76 -2.79 -14.91 -2.15
CA ASP A 76 -1.55 -15.64 -1.90
C ASP A 76 -1.07 -15.46 -0.46
N ILE A 77 -1.12 -14.23 0.08
CA ILE A 77 -0.77 -13.95 1.48
C ILE A 77 -1.72 -14.69 2.43
N GLU A 78 -3.02 -14.66 2.19
CA GLU A 78 -3.99 -15.38 3.03
C GLU A 78 -3.80 -16.90 2.94
N LYS A 79 -3.41 -17.42 1.79
CA LYS A 79 -3.09 -18.85 1.62
C LYS A 79 -1.80 -19.24 2.35
N GLU A 80 -0.76 -18.39 2.29
CA GLU A 80 0.55 -18.68 2.90
C GLU A 80 0.52 -18.53 4.42
N PHE A 81 -0.11 -17.46 4.94
CA PHE A 81 -0.10 -17.11 6.37
C PHE A 81 -1.41 -17.39 7.10
N GLY A 82 -2.45 -17.81 6.38
CA GLY A 82 -3.78 -18.08 6.93
C GLY A 82 -4.63 -16.84 7.21
N LYS A 83 -4.05 -15.65 7.12
CA LYS A 83 -4.72 -14.37 7.43
C LYS A 83 -3.97 -13.16 6.90
N LEU A 84 -4.65 -12.01 6.87
CA LEU A 84 -4.04 -10.68 6.75
C LEU A 84 -4.68 -9.76 7.82
N ASP A 85 -3.87 -9.27 8.76
CA ASP A 85 -4.35 -8.45 9.89
C ASP A 85 -4.30 -6.96 9.60
N ILE A 86 -3.28 -6.49 8.86
CA ILE A 86 -3.02 -5.07 8.62
C ILE A 86 -2.76 -4.84 7.14
N LEU A 87 -3.53 -3.94 6.54
CA LEU A 87 -3.30 -3.43 5.19
C LEU A 87 -2.90 -1.96 5.28
N VAL A 88 -1.73 -1.60 4.74
CA VAL A 88 -1.29 -0.22 4.58
C VAL A 88 -1.26 0.13 3.10
N ASN A 89 -2.21 0.94 2.67
CA ASN A 89 -2.28 1.51 1.33
C ASN A 89 -1.40 2.76 1.28
N ASN A 90 -0.14 2.59 0.88
CA ASN A 90 0.84 3.67 0.77
C ASN A 90 1.31 3.89 -0.67
N ALA A 91 1.27 2.90 -1.55
CA ALA A 91 1.68 3.06 -2.94
C ALA A 91 0.97 4.25 -3.60
N GLY A 92 1.74 5.05 -4.31
CA GLY A 92 1.21 6.20 -5.03
C GLY A 92 2.27 6.83 -5.92
N ILE A 93 1.81 7.54 -6.93
CA ILE A 93 2.63 8.26 -7.90
C ILE A 93 2.12 9.69 -8.04
N THR A 94 2.90 10.54 -8.69
CA THR A 94 2.51 11.89 -9.12
C THR A 94 2.66 12.02 -10.64
N ARG A 95 1.79 12.83 -11.26
CA ARG A 95 1.87 13.27 -12.66
C ARG A 95 1.46 14.74 -12.67
N ASP A 96 2.40 15.57 -12.26
CA ASP A 96 2.15 16.98 -12.04
C ASP A 96 2.11 17.73 -13.37
N ASN A 97 1.01 18.45 -13.62
CA ASN A 97 0.83 19.32 -14.78
C ASN A 97 -0.24 20.37 -14.48
N LEU A 98 -0.16 21.53 -15.11
CA LEU A 98 -1.22 22.54 -15.01
C LEU A 98 -2.52 21.94 -15.58
N LEU A 99 -3.65 22.19 -14.91
CA LEU A 99 -4.95 21.63 -15.30
C LEU A 99 -5.28 21.86 -16.78
N MET A 100 -4.99 23.06 -17.29
CA MET A 100 -5.21 23.43 -18.70
C MET A 100 -4.34 22.65 -19.70
N ARG A 101 -3.29 21.96 -19.23
CA ARG A 101 -2.36 21.16 -20.05
C ARG A 101 -2.36 19.69 -19.67
N MET A 102 -3.06 19.34 -18.60
CA MET A 102 -3.14 17.97 -18.08
C MET A 102 -3.84 17.08 -19.10
N LYS A 103 -3.19 15.98 -19.42
CA LYS A 103 -3.74 14.97 -20.33
C LYS A 103 -4.64 13.99 -19.56
N GLU A 104 -5.61 13.41 -20.25
CA GLU A 104 -6.51 12.41 -19.65
C GLU A 104 -5.73 11.21 -19.13
N GLU A 105 -4.67 10.79 -19.83
CA GLU A 105 -3.81 9.67 -19.41
C GLU A 105 -3.10 9.98 -18.09
N GLU A 106 -2.67 11.24 -17.85
CA GLU A 106 -2.05 11.67 -16.58
C GLU A 106 -3.07 11.65 -15.44
N TRP A 107 -4.31 12.01 -15.72
CA TRP A 107 -5.43 11.92 -14.78
C TRP A 107 -5.76 10.46 -14.47
N ASP A 108 -6.01 9.65 -15.49
CA ASP A 108 -6.43 8.26 -15.35
C ASP A 108 -5.39 7.41 -14.63
N GLU A 109 -4.11 7.60 -14.94
CA GLU A 109 -3.02 6.89 -14.24
C GLU A 109 -3.02 7.19 -12.74
N ILE A 110 -3.17 8.46 -12.35
CA ILE A 110 -3.26 8.85 -10.94
C ILE A 110 -4.48 8.24 -10.27
N MET A 111 -5.65 8.30 -10.89
CA MET A 111 -6.88 7.69 -10.35
C MET A 111 -6.74 6.19 -10.21
N GLN A 112 -6.13 5.52 -11.19
CA GLN A 112 -5.93 4.09 -11.20
C GLN A 112 -4.98 3.64 -10.07
N VAL A 113 -3.83 4.32 -9.93
CA VAL A 113 -2.79 3.93 -8.97
C VAL A 113 -3.08 4.44 -7.56
N ASN A 114 -3.50 5.71 -7.40
CA ASN A 114 -3.61 6.31 -6.07
C ASN A 114 -4.97 6.13 -5.41
N LEU A 115 -6.03 5.82 -6.16
CA LEU A 115 -7.39 5.68 -5.60
C LEU A 115 -7.99 4.31 -5.87
N LYS A 116 -8.04 3.87 -7.13
CA LYS A 116 -8.70 2.62 -7.49
C LYS A 116 -7.98 1.39 -6.94
N SER A 117 -6.64 1.42 -6.86
CA SER A 117 -5.86 0.37 -6.22
C SER A 117 -6.23 0.20 -4.73
N VAL A 118 -6.43 1.31 -4.03
CA VAL A 118 -6.85 1.32 -2.61
C VAL A 118 -8.23 0.73 -2.43
N PHE A 119 -9.17 1.07 -3.31
CA PHE A 119 -10.49 0.44 -3.34
C PHE A 119 -10.39 -1.08 -3.52
N ARG A 120 -9.58 -1.54 -4.50
CA ARG A 120 -9.39 -2.98 -4.77
C ARG A 120 -8.77 -3.71 -3.59
N ALA A 121 -7.67 -3.17 -3.05
CA ALA A 121 -6.98 -3.75 -1.89
C ALA A 121 -7.91 -3.84 -0.67
N SER A 122 -8.61 -2.75 -0.37
CA SER A 122 -9.54 -2.69 0.75
C SER A 122 -10.67 -3.71 0.59
N LYS A 123 -11.26 -3.79 -0.62
CA LYS A 123 -12.30 -4.77 -0.93
C LYS A 123 -11.81 -6.22 -0.76
N ALA A 124 -10.60 -6.51 -1.25
CA ALA A 124 -10.04 -7.87 -1.21
C ALA A 124 -9.83 -8.38 0.22
N VAL A 125 -9.37 -7.55 1.15
CA VAL A 125 -9.12 -7.96 2.55
C VAL A 125 -10.38 -8.08 3.40
N LEU A 126 -11.50 -7.44 2.99
CA LEU A 126 -12.70 -7.36 3.84
C LEU A 126 -13.24 -8.73 4.24
N ARG A 127 -13.31 -9.69 3.32
CA ARG A 127 -13.85 -11.02 3.61
C ARG A 127 -13.07 -11.74 4.70
N GLY A 128 -11.73 -11.72 4.60
CA GLY A 128 -10.82 -12.31 5.59
C GLY A 128 -10.94 -11.61 6.95
N MET A 129 -10.85 -10.28 6.96
CA MET A 129 -10.94 -9.47 8.18
C MET A 129 -12.31 -9.61 8.88
N MET A 130 -13.41 -9.65 8.14
CA MET A 130 -14.76 -9.89 8.70
C MET A 130 -14.87 -11.29 9.33
N LYS A 131 -14.36 -12.32 8.66
CA LYS A 131 -14.34 -13.70 9.21
C LYS A 131 -13.52 -13.77 10.50
N GLN A 132 -12.40 -13.07 10.56
CA GLN A 132 -11.56 -12.98 11.76
C GLN A 132 -12.16 -12.07 12.86
N ARG A 133 -13.17 -11.25 12.53
CA ARG A 133 -13.69 -10.16 13.38
C ARG A 133 -12.59 -9.20 13.86
N SER A 134 -11.52 -9.07 13.08
CA SER A 134 -10.35 -8.25 13.38
C SER A 134 -9.67 -7.84 12.09
N GLY A 135 -9.12 -6.64 12.04
CA GLY A 135 -8.33 -6.12 10.93
C GLY A 135 -8.14 -4.61 11.04
N ARG A 136 -7.15 -4.09 10.33
CA ARG A 136 -6.89 -2.66 10.20
C ARG A 136 -6.55 -2.34 8.76
N ILE A 137 -7.23 -1.34 8.21
CA ILE A 137 -6.93 -0.76 6.89
C ILE A 137 -6.47 0.67 7.14
N ILE A 138 -5.24 0.98 6.72
CA ILE A 138 -4.61 2.28 6.90
C ILE A 138 -4.33 2.85 5.52
N ASN A 139 -4.90 4.02 5.23
CA ASN A 139 -4.70 4.72 3.95
C ASN A 139 -3.79 5.93 4.16
N ILE A 140 -2.67 5.98 3.44
CA ILE A 140 -1.77 7.13 3.48
C ILE A 140 -2.28 8.19 2.51
N THR A 141 -2.92 9.19 3.08
CA THR A 141 -3.46 10.35 2.35
C THR A 141 -2.40 11.43 2.14
N SER A 142 -2.81 12.66 1.92
CA SER A 142 -1.91 13.81 1.78
C SER A 142 -2.63 15.09 2.19
N VAL A 143 -1.90 16.04 2.73
CA VAL A 143 -2.40 17.41 2.95
C VAL A 143 -2.87 18.06 1.64
N VAL A 144 -2.29 17.66 0.50
CA VAL A 144 -2.70 18.13 -0.84
C VAL A 144 -4.15 17.72 -1.15
N GLY A 145 -4.62 16.59 -0.63
CA GLY A 145 -6.02 16.18 -0.76
C GLY A 145 -7.01 17.11 -0.05
N ALA A 146 -6.56 17.79 1.03
CA ALA A 146 -7.40 18.73 1.77
C ALA A 146 -7.26 20.19 1.27
N MET A 147 -6.03 20.59 0.90
CA MET A 147 -5.73 21.99 0.59
C MET A 147 -5.64 22.27 -0.92
N GLY A 148 -5.43 21.25 -1.74
CA GLY A 148 -5.03 21.39 -3.13
C GLY A 148 -3.56 21.81 -3.28
N ASN A 149 -3.06 21.73 -4.50
CA ASN A 149 -1.77 22.29 -4.89
C ASN A 149 -1.77 22.61 -6.39
N ALA A 150 -1.15 23.70 -6.78
CA ALA A 150 -1.03 24.05 -8.20
C ALA A 150 -0.30 22.94 -8.97
N GLY A 151 -0.83 22.54 -10.12
CA GLY A 151 -0.28 21.47 -10.93
C GLY A 151 -0.60 20.04 -10.45
N GLN A 152 -1.37 19.86 -9.38
CA GLN A 152 -1.68 18.57 -8.79
C GLN A 152 -3.20 18.30 -8.69
N ALA A 153 -3.99 18.77 -9.64
CA ALA A 153 -5.45 18.58 -9.60
C ALA A 153 -5.85 17.09 -9.54
N ASN A 154 -5.19 16.23 -10.35
CA ASN A 154 -5.38 14.78 -10.35
C ASN A 154 -4.96 14.13 -9.02
N TYR A 155 -3.79 14.49 -8.50
CA TYR A 155 -3.28 13.96 -7.24
C TYR A 155 -4.15 14.40 -6.05
N ALA A 156 -4.54 15.69 -6.01
CA ALA A 156 -5.44 16.22 -4.98
C ALA A 156 -6.78 15.48 -4.99
N ALA A 157 -7.40 15.29 -6.15
CA ALA A 157 -8.65 14.56 -6.31
C ALA A 157 -8.54 13.11 -5.80
N ALA A 158 -7.48 12.39 -6.20
CA ALA A 158 -7.25 11.01 -5.76
C ALA A 158 -7.03 10.91 -4.23
N LYS A 159 -6.24 11.82 -3.65
CA LYS A 159 -5.94 11.83 -2.21
C LYS A 159 -7.11 12.32 -1.36
N ALA A 160 -7.96 13.22 -1.88
CA ALA A 160 -9.22 13.58 -1.25
C ALA A 160 -10.22 12.41 -1.25
N GLY A 161 -10.28 11.64 -2.34
CA GLY A 161 -11.14 10.47 -2.46
C GLY A 161 -10.83 9.35 -1.47
N LEU A 162 -9.59 9.28 -0.96
CA LEU A 162 -9.22 8.31 0.09
C LEU A 162 -9.88 8.62 1.42
#